data_853311c5d3f89d1ec14deef67a7ff5de
#
_entry.id   853311c5d3f89d1ec14deef67a7ff5de
#
_cell.length_a   1.000
_cell.length_b   1.000
_cell.length_c   1.000
_cell.angle_alpha   90.00
_cell.angle_beta   90.00
_cell.angle_gamma   90.00
#
_symmetry.space_group_name_H-M   'P 1'
#
loop_
_entity.id
_entity.type
_entity.pdbx_description
1 polymer ?
#
loop_
_entity_poly.entity_id
_entity_poly.type
_entity_poly.pdbx_seq_one_letter_code
_entity_poly.pdbx_strand_id
1 'polypeptide(L)'
;MKKSILFLITILCCVLGSAQVQLPKWEKGYLDIHHINTGRGSCAFLILPDGTNMMIDAGDFDNEAFDAKYAPMFAPQVFPNSSYTAGSSIINYVTNLLGNEKPEIDYFLLTHFHSDHYGSVRDASGTSENGYRLTGLTELGDVIPIKTYVDSDYPDYNFPVDLRTNESGNGGVEPLTFQNLLKFLDYQKEHNGMKLEKFDIGSNKQFVLKKDPKSYSGFEIRNVKSN
;
A
#
# COMPACT_ATOMS: atom_id res chain seq x y z
N MET A 1 -22.55 -2.88 -51.64
CA MET A 1 -21.14 -2.51 -51.31
C MET A 1 -21.00 -1.40 -50.25
N LYS A 2 -21.73 -0.26 -50.34
CA LYS A 2 -21.59 0.87 -49.35
C LYS A 2 -21.95 0.50 -47.89
N LYS A 3 -22.93 -0.38 -47.68
CA LYS A 3 -23.35 -0.85 -46.32
C LYS A 3 -22.31 -1.78 -45.65
N SER A 4 -21.61 -2.61 -46.41
CA SER A 4 -20.57 -3.51 -45.89
C SER A 4 -19.30 -2.77 -45.48
N ILE A 5 -18.97 -1.68 -46.18
CA ILE A 5 -17.81 -0.82 -45.82
C ILE A 5 -18.06 -0.08 -44.51
N LEU A 6 -19.30 0.40 -44.30
CA LEU A 6 -19.67 1.11 -43.04
C LEU A 6 -19.59 0.16 -41.83
N PHE A 7 -20.00 -1.10 -41.97
CA PHE A 7 -19.92 -2.11 -40.91
C PHE A 7 -18.46 -2.48 -40.56
N LEU A 8 -17.59 -2.55 -41.57
CA LEU A 8 -16.15 -2.81 -41.37
C LEU A 8 -15.44 -1.66 -40.63
N ILE A 9 -15.81 -0.40 -40.95
CA ILE A 9 -15.25 0.76 -40.26
C ILE A 9 -15.71 0.81 -38.79
N THR A 10 -16.95 0.45 -38.49
CA THR A 10 -17.47 0.42 -37.11
C THR A 10 -16.77 -0.65 -36.27
N ILE A 11 -16.49 -1.83 -36.84
CA ILE A 11 -15.73 -2.88 -36.15
C ILE A 11 -14.27 -2.43 -35.91
N LEU A 12 -13.65 -1.75 -36.88
CA LEU A 12 -12.27 -1.29 -36.75
C LEU A 12 -12.15 -0.19 -35.67
N CYS A 13 -13.14 0.71 -35.53
CA CYS A 13 -13.17 1.71 -34.46
C CYS A 13 -13.36 1.10 -33.08
N CYS A 14 -14.09 -0.02 -32.94
CA CYS A 14 -14.27 -0.72 -31.67
C CYS A 14 -12.98 -1.44 -31.22
N VAL A 15 -12.11 -1.85 -32.15
CA VAL A 15 -10.84 -2.53 -31.82
C VAL A 15 -9.74 -1.53 -31.43
N LEU A 16 -9.86 -0.25 -31.81
CA LEU A 16 -8.88 0.78 -31.48
C LEU A 16 -9.10 1.44 -30.11
N GLY A 17 -10.15 1.03 -29.37
CA GLY A 17 -10.59 1.69 -28.14
C GLY A 17 -9.91 1.23 -26.83
N SER A 18 -8.93 0.33 -26.88
CA SER A 18 -8.26 -0.15 -25.67
C SER A 18 -6.76 -0.25 -25.84
N ALA A 19 -6.13 0.84 -26.21
CA ALA A 19 -4.69 0.95 -26.00
C ALA A 19 -4.46 1.10 -24.49
N GLN A 20 -4.44 -0.01 -23.76
CA GLN A 20 -3.96 -0.02 -22.40
C GLN A 20 -2.52 0.46 -22.45
N VAL A 21 -2.25 1.65 -21.91
CA VAL A 21 -0.90 2.20 -21.84
C VAL A 21 -0.08 1.19 -21.02
N GLN A 22 0.81 0.47 -21.71
CA GLN A 22 1.72 -0.42 -21.01
C GLN A 22 2.73 0.46 -20.28
N LEU A 23 2.75 0.33 -18.94
CA LEU A 23 3.74 1.05 -18.14
C LEU A 23 5.16 0.61 -18.56
N PRO A 24 6.12 1.53 -18.61
CA PRO A 24 7.51 1.16 -18.83
C PRO A 24 7.96 0.20 -17.73
N LYS A 25 8.77 -0.78 -18.11
CA LYS A 25 9.38 -1.66 -17.09
C LYS A 25 10.47 -0.87 -16.37
N TRP A 26 10.55 -1.09 -15.05
CA TRP A 26 11.66 -0.56 -14.29
C TRP A 26 13.01 -1.03 -14.85
N GLU A 27 13.98 -0.14 -14.86
CA GLU A 27 15.35 -0.39 -15.31
C GLU A 27 16.35 -0.04 -14.20
N LYS A 28 17.45 -0.79 -14.11
CA LYS A 28 18.52 -0.54 -13.15
C LYS A 28 19.06 0.90 -13.25
N GLY A 29 19.23 1.55 -12.12
CA GLY A 29 19.73 2.91 -12.02
C GLY A 29 18.63 3.96 -11.90
N TYR A 30 17.38 3.60 -12.12
CA TYR A 30 16.24 4.51 -11.96
C TYR A 30 15.52 4.29 -10.63
N LEU A 31 14.97 5.38 -10.10
CA LEU A 31 13.96 5.36 -9.06
C LEU A 31 12.60 5.49 -9.72
N ASP A 32 11.78 4.44 -9.64
CA ASP A 32 10.38 4.50 -10.04
C ASP A 32 9.50 4.76 -8.82
N ILE A 33 8.53 5.65 -8.97
CA ILE A 33 7.53 5.97 -7.95
C ILE A 33 6.15 5.70 -8.53
N HIS A 34 5.45 4.72 -7.96
CA HIS A 34 4.11 4.33 -8.36
C HIS A 34 3.11 4.81 -7.31
N HIS A 35 2.16 5.66 -7.71
CA HIS A 35 1.00 6.00 -6.89
C HIS A 35 -0.13 5.05 -7.24
N ILE A 36 -0.51 4.19 -6.29
CA ILE A 36 -1.52 3.14 -6.49
C ILE A 36 -2.88 3.68 -6.08
N ASN A 37 -3.86 3.57 -6.98
CA ASN A 37 -5.24 3.96 -6.68
C ASN A 37 -5.93 2.86 -5.85
N THR A 38 -6.05 3.09 -4.57
CA THR A 38 -6.75 2.23 -3.61
C THR A 38 -8.20 2.69 -3.34
N GLY A 39 -8.70 3.61 -4.14
CA GLY A 39 -9.92 4.34 -3.86
C GLY A 39 -9.62 5.64 -3.10
N ARG A 40 -9.72 5.63 -1.78
CA ARG A 40 -9.52 6.82 -0.94
C ARG A 40 -8.30 6.78 -0.05
N GLY A 41 -7.57 5.68 -0.06
CA GLY A 41 -6.38 5.54 0.76
C GLY A 41 -5.13 6.03 0.06
N SER A 42 -4.10 6.33 0.84
CA SER A 42 -2.76 6.61 0.36
C SER A 42 -2.01 5.30 0.12
N CYS A 43 -1.34 5.19 -1.01
CA CYS A 43 -0.42 4.09 -1.30
C CYS A 43 0.60 4.50 -2.36
N ALA A 44 1.88 4.39 -2.02
CA ALA A 44 2.95 4.57 -2.98
C ALA A 44 3.92 3.37 -2.92
N PHE A 45 4.34 2.90 -4.09
CA PHE A 45 5.33 1.84 -4.21
C PHE A 45 6.54 2.35 -4.99
N LEU A 46 7.72 2.20 -4.41
CA LEU A 46 8.98 2.67 -4.94
C LEU A 46 9.85 1.49 -5.33
N ILE A 47 10.51 1.57 -6.49
CA ILE A 47 11.58 0.67 -6.87
C ILE A 47 12.86 1.49 -6.98
N LEU A 48 13.80 1.19 -6.11
CA LEU A 48 15.07 1.91 -5.97
C LEU A 48 16.06 1.48 -7.06
N PRO A 49 17.16 2.23 -7.28
CA PRO A 49 18.08 2.00 -8.40
C PRO A 49 18.67 0.59 -8.52
N ASP A 50 18.75 -0.18 -7.44
CA ASP A 50 19.23 -1.56 -7.45
C ASP A 50 18.11 -2.62 -7.49
N GLY A 51 16.85 -2.17 -7.54
CA GLY A 51 15.67 -3.02 -7.46
C GLY A 51 15.18 -3.32 -6.04
N THR A 52 15.82 -2.80 -4.98
CA THR A 52 15.24 -2.75 -3.64
C THR A 52 13.92 -2.01 -3.72
N ASN A 53 12.89 -2.49 -3.02
CA ASN A 53 11.58 -1.86 -3.10
C ASN A 53 11.07 -1.39 -1.74
N MET A 54 10.15 -0.42 -1.78
CA MET A 54 9.58 0.19 -0.60
C MET A 54 8.11 0.53 -0.85
N MET A 55 7.25 0.15 0.09
CA MET A 55 5.86 0.59 0.13
C MET A 55 5.73 1.71 1.17
N ILE A 56 5.01 2.76 0.83
CA ILE A 56 4.62 3.83 1.75
C ILE A 56 3.12 3.85 1.80
N ASP A 57 2.57 3.50 2.96
CA ASP A 57 1.15 3.34 3.23
C ASP A 57 0.46 2.26 2.35
N ALA A 58 -0.68 1.78 2.81
CA ALA A 58 -1.58 0.89 2.11
C ALA A 58 -3.01 1.15 2.60
N GLY A 59 -3.49 2.36 2.35
CA GLY A 59 -4.72 2.87 2.90
C GLY A 59 -5.96 2.26 2.28
N ASP A 60 -6.99 2.15 3.10
CA ASP A 60 -8.31 1.68 2.72
C ASP A 60 -9.34 2.41 3.59
N PHE A 61 -9.78 3.56 3.10
CA PHE A 61 -10.74 4.40 3.80
C PHE A 61 -12.13 4.26 3.20
N ASP A 62 -13.09 3.90 4.04
CA ASP A 62 -14.50 3.87 3.70
C ASP A 62 -15.31 4.48 4.85
N ASN A 63 -16.10 5.49 4.54
CA ASN A 63 -16.91 6.18 5.52
C ASN A 63 -18.22 6.62 4.86
N GLU A 64 -19.31 5.91 5.18
CA GLU A 64 -20.65 6.17 4.64
C GLU A 64 -21.12 7.61 4.88
N ALA A 65 -20.82 8.19 6.04
CA ALA A 65 -21.20 9.56 6.35
C ALA A 65 -20.43 10.58 5.51
N PHE A 66 -19.15 10.31 5.24
CA PHE A 66 -18.36 11.11 4.31
C PHE A 66 -18.91 10.99 2.88
N ASP A 67 -19.27 9.78 2.48
CA ASP A 67 -19.83 9.47 1.18
C ASP A 67 -21.16 10.18 0.96
N ALA A 68 -22.08 10.09 1.92
CA ALA A 68 -23.38 10.75 1.81
C ALA A 68 -23.24 12.27 1.60
N LYS A 69 -22.19 12.88 2.17
CA LYS A 69 -21.94 14.32 2.07
C LYS A 69 -21.18 14.73 0.81
N TYR A 70 -20.22 13.93 0.36
CA TYR A 70 -19.24 14.33 -0.65
C TYR A 70 -19.24 13.46 -1.91
N ALA A 71 -20.03 12.38 -1.95
CA ALA A 71 -20.02 11.39 -3.04
C ALA A 71 -20.08 11.97 -4.46
N PRO A 72 -20.87 13.00 -4.77
CA PRO A 72 -20.88 13.54 -6.13
C PRO A 72 -19.55 14.14 -6.60
N MET A 73 -18.67 14.55 -5.65
CA MET A 73 -17.42 15.23 -5.94
C MET A 73 -16.19 14.34 -5.69
N PHE A 74 -16.30 13.38 -4.75
CA PHE A 74 -15.17 12.57 -4.26
C PHE A 74 -15.61 11.12 -4.06
N ALA A 75 -15.94 10.43 -5.14
CA ALA A 75 -16.18 8.99 -5.12
C ALA A 75 -15.10 8.24 -5.94
N PRO A 76 -13.81 8.37 -5.59
CA PRO A 76 -12.80 7.57 -6.25
C PRO A 76 -13.09 6.11 -5.98
N GLN A 77 -13.07 5.30 -7.02
CA GLN A 77 -13.25 3.86 -6.88
C GLN A 77 -11.91 3.16 -6.92
N VAL A 78 -11.82 2.03 -6.24
CA VAL A 78 -10.65 1.16 -6.30
C VAL A 78 -10.41 0.75 -7.75
N PHE A 79 -9.18 0.79 -8.18
CA PHE A 79 -8.79 0.31 -9.52
C PHE A 79 -8.46 -1.19 -9.46
N PRO A 80 -8.81 -2.01 -10.45
CA PRO A 80 -9.45 -1.64 -11.72
C PRO A 80 -10.98 -1.50 -11.66
N ASN A 81 -11.63 -1.91 -10.60
CA ASN A 81 -13.08 -1.78 -10.42
C ASN A 81 -13.49 -2.10 -8.97
N SER A 82 -14.76 -1.92 -8.65
CA SER A 82 -15.35 -2.10 -7.32
C SER A 82 -15.40 -3.54 -6.79
N SER A 83 -15.00 -4.54 -7.55
CA SER A 83 -14.87 -5.91 -7.04
C SER A 83 -13.56 -6.15 -6.27
N TYR A 84 -12.62 -5.21 -6.35
CA TYR A 84 -11.37 -5.24 -5.60
C TYR A 84 -11.52 -4.50 -4.28
N THR A 85 -10.90 -5.04 -3.23
CA THR A 85 -10.56 -4.28 -2.03
C THR A 85 -9.32 -3.44 -2.30
N ALA A 86 -9.01 -2.48 -1.45
CA ALA A 86 -7.76 -1.74 -1.55
C ALA A 86 -6.55 -2.67 -1.48
N GLY A 87 -6.53 -3.61 -0.52
CA GLY A 87 -5.45 -4.59 -0.37
C GLY A 87 -5.29 -5.47 -1.61
N SER A 88 -6.38 -6.06 -2.14
CA SER A 88 -6.30 -6.90 -3.34
C SER A 88 -5.89 -6.12 -4.59
N SER A 89 -6.25 -4.84 -4.69
CA SER A 89 -5.78 -3.96 -5.76
C SER A 89 -4.26 -3.74 -5.69
N ILE A 90 -3.74 -3.45 -4.49
CA ILE A 90 -2.30 -3.30 -4.28
C ILE A 90 -1.55 -4.59 -4.60
N ILE A 91 -2.04 -5.73 -4.10
CA ILE A 91 -1.46 -7.06 -4.37
C ILE A 91 -1.37 -7.32 -5.88
N ASN A 92 -2.50 -7.12 -6.60
CA ASN A 92 -2.54 -7.31 -8.05
C ASN A 92 -1.54 -6.38 -8.77
N TYR A 93 -1.48 -5.11 -8.38
CA TYR A 93 -0.57 -4.14 -8.98
C TYR A 93 0.90 -4.53 -8.77
N VAL A 94 1.30 -4.79 -7.53
CA VAL A 94 2.69 -5.12 -7.16
C VAL A 94 3.13 -6.44 -7.80
N THR A 95 2.28 -7.46 -7.81
CA THR A 95 2.56 -8.75 -8.43
C THR A 95 2.80 -8.60 -9.94
N ASN A 96 1.95 -7.85 -10.63
CA ASN A 96 2.10 -7.60 -12.06
C ASN A 96 3.35 -6.77 -12.37
N LEU A 97 3.66 -5.77 -11.53
CA LEU A 97 4.80 -4.89 -11.70
C LEU A 97 6.13 -5.62 -11.52
N LEU A 98 6.25 -6.42 -10.47
CA LEU A 98 7.48 -7.15 -10.16
C LEU A 98 7.66 -8.38 -11.06
N GLY A 99 6.59 -8.89 -11.66
CA GLY A 99 6.64 -10.05 -12.57
C GLY A 99 7.19 -11.32 -11.92
N ASN A 100 7.18 -11.41 -10.61
CA ASN A 100 7.71 -12.51 -9.84
C ASN A 100 6.57 -13.41 -9.37
N GLU A 101 6.76 -14.73 -9.38
CA GLU A 101 5.81 -15.68 -8.81
C GLU A 101 5.64 -15.50 -7.29
N LYS A 102 6.66 -14.94 -6.62
CA LYS A 102 6.67 -14.66 -5.17
C LYS A 102 7.21 -13.25 -4.91
N PRO A 103 6.39 -12.21 -5.08
CA PRO A 103 6.82 -10.85 -4.76
C PRO A 103 7.08 -10.70 -3.26
N GLU A 104 8.03 -9.83 -2.90
CA GLU A 104 8.35 -9.46 -1.52
C GLU A 104 8.49 -7.94 -1.42
N ILE A 105 8.16 -7.37 -0.27
CA ILE A 105 8.36 -5.95 0.04
C ILE A 105 9.55 -5.84 1.00
N ASP A 106 10.62 -5.15 0.55
CA ASP A 106 11.83 -4.98 1.36
C ASP A 106 11.58 -4.05 2.55
N TYR A 107 10.83 -2.97 2.33
CA TYR A 107 10.45 -1.99 3.35
C TYR A 107 8.99 -1.58 3.22
N PHE A 108 8.30 -1.51 4.35
CA PHE A 108 7.00 -0.86 4.47
C PHE A 108 7.11 0.28 5.48
N LEU A 109 6.77 1.50 5.06
CA LEU A 109 6.68 2.66 5.93
C LEU A 109 5.22 3.04 6.12
N LEU A 110 4.74 2.97 7.37
CA LEU A 110 3.48 3.58 7.75
C LEU A 110 3.74 5.01 8.22
N THR A 111 3.15 5.98 7.52
CA THR A 111 3.40 7.39 7.82
C THR A 111 2.72 7.82 9.12
N HIS A 112 1.49 7.36 9.37
CA HIS A 112 0.73 7.58 10.61
C HIS A 112 -0.49 6.65 10.71
N PHE A 113 -1.18 6.66 11.86
CA PHE A 113 -2.20 5.66 12.21
C PHE A 113 -3.64 6.09 11.87
N HIS A 114 -3.85 6.76 10.75
CA HIS A 114 -5.19 6.94 10.20
C HIS A 114 -5.53 5.83 9.20
N SER A 115 -6.79 5.43 9.16
CA SER A 115 -7.23 4.28 8.35
C SER A 115 -7.01 4.46 6.85
N ASP A 116 -7.03 5.67 6.35
CA ASP A 116 -6.67 5.99 4.96
C ASP A 116 -5.18 5.77 4.63
N HIS A 117 -4.37 5.33 5.60
CA HIS A 117 -2.95 4.97 5.45
C HIS A 117 -2.63 3.49 5.68
N TYR A 118 -3.50 2.72 6.35
CA TYR A 118 -3.27 1.28 6.58
C TYR A 118 -4.53 0.40 6.53
N GLY A 119 -5.70 1.02 6.33
CA GLY A 119 -6.98 0.35 6.19
C GLY A 119 -7.85 0.41 7.43
N SER A 120 -9.17 0.32 7.24
CA SER A 120 -10.20 0.29 8.29
C SER A 120 -10.74 -1.12 8.50
N VAL A 121 -10.92 -1.53 9.74
CA VAL A 121 -11.70 -2.73 10.08
C VAL A 121 -13.20 -2.42 9.95
N ARG A 122 -13.89 -3.21 9.12
CA ARG A 122 -15.32 -3.12 8.86
C ARG A 122 -15.99 -4.47 9.08
N ASP A 123 -17.31 -4.49 9.17
CA ASP A 123 -18.08 -5.75 9.24
C ASP A 123 -17.82 -6.63 8.01
N ALA A 124 -17.70 -6.01 6.84
CA ALA A 124 -17.42 -6.68 5.58
C ALA A 124 -15.96 -7.12 5.39
N SER A 125 -15.02 -6.67 6.24
CA SER A 125 -13.61 -7.09 6.14
C SER A 125 -13.49 -8.60 6.32
N GLY A 126 -12.75 -9.27 5.44
CA GLY A 126 -12.38 -10.67 5.59
C GLY A 126 -11.57 -10.91 6.86
N THR A 127 -11.41 -12.15 7.23
CA THR A 127 -10.55 -12.55 8.36
C THR A 127 -9.47 -13.49 7.83
N SER A 128 -8.22 -13.20 8.16
CA SER A 128 -7.09 -14.08 7.89
C SER A 128 -7.21 -15.37 8.71
N GLU A 129 -6.70 -16.48 8.20
CA GLU A 129 -6.51 -17.70 8.98
C GLU A 129 -5.61 -17.47 10.21
N ASN A 130 -4.85 -16.38 10.21
CA ASN A 130 -3.92 -15.96 11.27
C ASN A 130 -4.58 -15.10 12.35
N GLY A 131 -5.90 -14.88 12.29
CA GLY A 131 -6.70 -14.28 13.37
C GLY A 131 -6.81 -12.76 13.36
N TYR A 132 -6.32 -12.07 12.34
CA TYR A 132 -6.55 -10.63 12.14
C TYR A 132 -7.50 -10.37 10.96
N ARG A 133 -8.10 -9.18 10.93
CA ARG A 133 -9.01 -8.76 9.85
C ARG A 133 -8.19 -8.24 8.67
N LEU A 134 -8.68 -8.54 7.47
CA LEU A 134 -8.06 -8.13 6.20
C LEU A 134 -8.53 -6.71 5.84
N THR A 135 -7.57 -5.79 5.81
CA THR A 135 -7.73 -4.38 5.41
C THR A 135 -6.54 -4.01 4.53
N GLY A 136 -6.40 -2.79 4.08
CA GLY A 136 -5.32 -2.40 3.17
C GLY A 136 -3.97 -3.07 3.44
N LEU A 137 -3.28 -2.66 4.52
CA LEU A 137 -1.97 -3.22 4.89
C LEU A 137 -2.03 -4.69 5.29
N THR A 138 -3.01 -5.08 6.11
CA THR A 138 -3.05 -6.44 6.64
C THR A 138 -3.43 -7.46 5.58
N GLU A 139 -4.25 -7.09 4.59
CA GLU A 139 -4.55 -7.91 3.42
C GLU A 139 -3.31 -8.03 2.51
N LEU A 140 -2.60 -6.93 2.28
CA LEU A 140 -1.35 -6.93 1.54
C LEU A 140 -0.32 -7.88 2.18
N GLY A 141 -0.06 -7.71 3.47
CA GLY A 141 0.96 -8.48 4.19
C GLY A 141 0.58 -9.93 4.50
N ASP A 142 -0.71 -10.29 4.37
CA ASP A 142 -1.18 -11.69 4.42
C ASP A 142 -0.73 -12.49 3.18
N VAL A 143 -0.56 -11.81 2.05
CA VAL A 143 -0.23 -12.42 0.75
C VAL A 143 1.20 -12.15 0.32
N ILE A 144 1.70 -10.91 0.49
CA ILE A 144 3.04 -10.49 0.09
C ILE A 144 3.89 -10.25 1.34
N PRO A 145 4.96 -11.06 1.56
CA PRO A 145 5.84 -10.89 2.71
C PRO A 145 6.48 -9.50 2.77
N ILE A 146 6.42 -8.88 3.95
CA ILE A 146 7.09 -7.61 4.27
C ILE A 146 8.30 -7.92 5.14
N LYS A 147 9.49 -7.49 4.72
CA LYS A 147 10.74 -7.80 5.45
C LYS A 147 10.99 -6.86 6.62
N THR A 148 10.73 -5.56 6.42
CA THR A 148 10.92 -4.54 7.45
C THR A 148 9.75 -3.58 7.43
N TYR A 149 9.04 -3.50 8.54
CA TYR A 149 7.98 -2.54 8.80
C TYR A 149 8.52 -1.41 9.67
N VAL A 150 8.20 -0.18 9.32
CA VAL A 150 8.64 1.04 10.03
C VAL A 150 7.44 1.93 10.29
N ASP A 151 7.30 2.42 11.51
CA ASP A 151 6.34 3.47 11.87
C ASP A 151 6.96 4.50 12.84
N SER A 152 6.19 5.52 13.18
CA SER A 152 6.66 6.62 14.03
C SER A 152 6.78 6.26 15.51
N ASP A 153 6.11 5.20 15.99
CA ASP A 153 5.84 5.05 17.43
C ASP A 153 6.22 3.69 18.04
N TYR A 154 6.62 2.72 17.21
CA TYR A 154 7.11 1.42 17.68
C TYR A 154 8.27 1.60 18.70
N PRO A 155 8.34 0.84 19.78
CA PRO A 155 7.39 -0.21 20.22
C PRO A 155 6.28 0.29 21.17
N ASP A 156 6.31 1.56 21.56
CA ASP A 156 5.58 2.02 22.73
C ASP A 156 4.15 2.48 22.43
N TYR A 157 3.91 3.09 21.26
CA TYR A 157 2.60 3.59 20.82
C TYR A 157 1.86 4.47 21.86
N ASN A 158 2.60 5.30 22.58
CA ASN A 158 2.11 6.00 23.76
C ASN A 158 2.13 7.54 23.65
N PHE A 159 2.42 8.08 22.49
CA PHE A 159 2.48 9.53 22.26
C PHE A 159 1.58 9.97 21.08
N PRO A 160 0.82 11.08 21.17
CA PRO A 160 0.55 11.90 22.39
C PRO A 160 -0.40 11.25 23.38
N VAL A 161 -1.03 10.14 23.01
CA VAL A 161 -1.89 9.29 23.85
C VAL A 161 -1.50 7.83 23.66
N ASP A 162 -1.74 6.97 24.62
CA ASP A 162 -1.50 5.53 24.45
C ASP A 162 -2.53 4.94 23.47
N LEU A 163 -2.10 4.68 22.23
CA LEU A 163 -2.96 4.17 21.17
C LEU A 163 -3.48 2.75 21.47
N ARG A 164 -2.80 1.97 22.30
CA ARG A 164 -3.22 0.62 22.69
C ARG A 164 -4.45 0.62 23.57
N THR A 165 -4.66 1.70 24.32
CA THR A 165 -5.79 1.88 25.26
C THR A 165 -6.74 2.99 24.85
N ASN A 166 -6.56 3.57 23.67
CA ASN A 166 -7.35 4.69 23.16
C ASN A 166 -8.73 4.24 22.68
N GLU A 167 -9.65 3.92 23.62
CA GLU A 167 -11.01 3.48 23.29
C GLU A 167 -11.88 4.59 22.67
N SER A 168 -11.50 5.84 22.82
CA SER A 168 -12.28 6.99 22.35
C SER A 168 -11.95 7.46 20.94
N GLY A 169 -10.96 6.86 20.27
CA GLY A 169 -10.53 7.26 18.91
C GLY A 169 -9.90 8.66 18.85
N ASN A 170 -9.32 9.13 19.97
CA ASN A 170 -8.62 10.41 19.99
C ASN A 170 -7.50 10.46 18.95
N GLY A 171 -7.35 11.60 18.30
CA GLY A 171 -6.37 11.79 17.23
C GLY A 171 -6.74 11.11 15.89
N GLY A 172 -8.00 10.69 15.71
CA GLY A 172 -8.47 10.05 14.48
C GLY A 172 -8.04 8.60 14.31
N VAL A 173 -7.43 8.00 15.34
CA VAL A 173 -7.03 6.59 15.32
C VAL A 173 -8.21 5.71 15.75
N GLU A 174 -8.68 4.86 14.86
CA GLU A 174 -9.79 3.95 15.11
C GLU A 174 -9.34 2.78 16.00
N PRO A 175 -9.90 2.59 17.22
CA PRO A 175 -9.40 1.62 18.20
C PRO A 175 -9.34 0.18 17.67
N LEU A 176 -10.42 -0.30 17.04
CA LEU A 176 -10.48 -1.66 16.50
C LEU A 176 -9.47 -1.88 15.37
N THR A 177 -9.30 -0.88 14.51
CA THR A 177 -8.35 -0.92 13.41
C THR A 177 -6.92 -0.94 13.92
N PHE A 178 -6.61 -0.13 14.93
CA PHE A 178 -5.28 -0.13 15.55
C PHE A 178 -4.97 -1.45 16.28
N GLN A 179 -5.92 -1.99 17.05
CA GLN A 179 -5.75 -3.31 17.68
C GLN A 179 -5.54 -4.43 16.65
N ASN A 180 -6.21 -4.32 15.50
CA ASN A 180 -6.02 -5.25 14.39
C ASN A 180 -4.61 -5.14 13.78
N LEU A 181 -4.09 -3.92 13.63
CA LEU A 181 -2.71 -3.69 13.21
C LEU A 181 -1.71 -4.37 14.15
N LEU A 182 -1.86 -4.19 15.47
CA LEU A 182 -0.98 -4.82 16.45
C LEU A 182 -0.98 -6.35 16.34
N LYS A 183 -2.16 -6.98 16.19
CA LYS A 183 -2.27 -8.43 15.98
C LYS A 183 -1.54 -8.88 14.72
N PHE A 184 -1.67 -8.14 13.64
CA PHE A 184 -0.96 -8.42 12.40
C PHE A 184 0.55 -8.30 12.58
N LEU A 185 1.04 -7.21 13.19
CA LEU A 185 2.47 -6.98 13.41
C LEU A 185 3.10 -8.07 14.29
N ASP A 186 2.42 -8.44 15.38
CA ASP A 186 2.88 -9.50 16.27
C ASP A 186 2.97 -10.84 15.53
N TYR A 187 1.92 -11.20 14.79
CA TYR A 187 1.92 -12.43 14.00
C TYR A 187 3.06 -12.45 12.97
N GLN A 188 3.21 -11.37 12.19
CA GLN A 188 4.23 -11.29 11.14
C GLN A 188 5.66 -11.34 11.71
N LYS A 189 5.89 -10.70 12.86
CA LYS A 189 7.15 -10.74 13.57
C LYS A 189 7.48 -12.16 14.07
N GLU A 190 6.52 -12.83 14.69
CA GLU A 190 6.72 -14.12 15.33
C GLU A 190 6.85 -15.28 14.33
N HIS A 191 6.06 -15.25 13.24
CA HIS A 191 5.92 -16.37 12.32
C HIS A 191 6.64 -16.17 10.97
N ASN A 192 6.73 -14.91 10.50
CA ASN A 192 7.27 -14.59 9.17
C ASN A 192 8.60 -13.83 9.23
N GLY A 193 9.11 -13.54 10.45
CA GLY A 193 10.42 -12.90 10.65
C GLY A 193 10.45 -11.43 10.21
N MET A 194 9.29 -10.76 10.14
CA MET A 194 9.22 -9.34 9.86
C MET A 194 9.95 -8.54 10.94
N LYS A 195 10.82 -7.63 10.54
CA LYS A 195 11.46 -6.69 11.45
C LYS A 195 10.54 -5.50 11.68
N LEU A 196 10.37 -5.11 12.95
CA LEU A 196 9.63 -3.91 13.33
C LEU A 196 10.60 -2.86 13.81
N GLU A 197 10.55 -1.68 13.25
CA GLU A 197 11.46 -0.57 13.58
C GLU A 197 10.68 0.73 13.79
N LYS A 198 11.19 1.57 14.69
CA LYS A 198 10.77 2.96 14.80
C LYS A 198 11.45 3.79 13.72
N PHE A 199 10.73 4.76 13.16
CA PHE A 199 11.30 5.72 12.20
C PHE A 199 12.43 6.51 12.87
N ASP A 200 13.64 6.36 12.35
CA ASP A 200 14.88 6.97 12.89
C ASP A 200 15.14 8.31 12.22
N ILE A 201 14.72 9.39 12.89
CA ILE A 201 14.82 10.77 12.37
C ILE A 201 16.29 11.18 12.22
N GLY A 202 16.63 11.70 11.05
CA GLY A 202 18.00 12.10 10.70
C GLY A 202 18.87 10.97 10.16
N SER A 203 18.38 9.74 10.19
CA SER A 203 19.13 8.58 9.69
C SER A 203 19.20 8.57 8.17
N ASN A 204 20.33 8.14 7.63
CA ASN A 204 20.51 7.71 6.24
C ASN A 204 20.89 6.22 6.14
N LYS A 205 20.62 5.44 7.21
CA LYS A 205 21.00 4.03 7.30
C LYS A 205 19.80 3.11 7.50
N GLN A 206 18.61 3.64 7.71
CA GLN A 206 17.41 2.84 7.93
C GLN A 206 16.89 2.25 6.62
N PHE A 207 16.74 3.08 5.60
CA PHE A 207 16.34 2.65 4.27
C PHE A 207 17.54 2.62 3.36
N VAL A 208 18.08 1.44 3.10
CA VAL A 208 19.29 1.23 2.30
C VAL A 208 19.03 0.28 1.14
N LEU A 209 19.81 0.41 0.11
CA LEU A 209 19.83 -0.54 -1.00
C LEU A 209 20.23 -1.93 -0.50
N LYS A 210 19.50 -2.97 -0.88
CA LYS A 210 19.69 -4.36 -0.39
C LYS A 210 20.25 -5.32 -1.44
N LYS A 211 20.03 -5.02 -2.74
CA LYS A 211 20.36 -5.96 -3.82
C LYS A 211 21.73 -5.70 -4.45
N ASP A 212 22.07 -4.42 -4.68
CA ASP A 212 23.38 -4.05 -5.25
C ASP A 212 23.84 -2.66 -4.77
N PRO A 213 24.04 -2.46 -3.45
CA PRO A 213 24.39 -1.15 -2.89
C PRO A 213 25.75 -0.61 -3.38
N LYS A 214 26.65 -1.49 -3.80
CA LYS A 214 28.00 -1.08 -4.25
C LYS A 214 27.95 -0.34 -5.58
N SER A 215 27.10 -0.77 -6.50
CA SER A 215 26.96 -0.13 -7.82
C SER A 215 26.32 1.27 -7.73
N TYR A 216 25.62 1.56 -6.63
CA TYR A 216 24.91 2.83 -6.42
C TYR A 216 25.31 3.52 -5.13
N SER A 217 26.61 3.54 -4.82
CA SER A 217 27.18 4.09 -3.59
C SER A 217 26.89 5.58 -3.34
N GLY A 218 26.49 6.33 -4.37
CA GLY A 218 26.06 7.72 -4.23
C GLY A 218 24.56 7.91 -3.96
N PHE A 219 23.78 6.83 -3.94
CA PHE A 219 22.35 6.92 -3.64
C PHE A 219 22.12 6.74 -2.13
N GLU A 220 21.35 7.64 -1.54
CA GLU A 220 20.91 7.53 -0.15
C GLU A 220 19.46 7.99 0.03
N ILE A 221 18.78 7.40 1.00
CA ILE A 221 17.49 7.87 1.51
C ILE A 221 17.74 8.44 2.90
N ARG A 222 17.29 9.68 3.15
CA ARG A 222 17.45 10.36 4.43
C ARG A 222 16.09 10.58 5.09
N ASN A 223 15.99 10.16 6.33
CA ASN A 223 14.83 10.39 7.18
C ASN A 223 14.87 11.83 7.70
N VAL A 224 14.12 12.73 7.09
CA VAL A 224 14.26 14.16 7.40
C VAL A 224 13.36 14.59 8.55
N LYS A 225 12.15 14.04 8.64
CA LYS A 225 11.15 14.40 9.65
C LYS A 225 10.20 13.23 9.89
N SER A 226 9.78 13.09 11.16
CA SER A 226 8.57 12.36 11.53
C SER A 226 7.53 13.34 12.08
N ASN A 227 6.28 13.01 11.92
CA ASN A 227 5.19 13.82 12.49
C ASN A 227 5.00 13.54 13.96
#